data_aefd1eafa9490fdcd647c4384eb276cb
#
_entry.id   aefd1eafa9490fdcd647c4384eb276cb
#
_cell.length_a   1.000
_cell.length_b   1.000
_cell.length_c   1.000
_cell.angle_alpha   90.00
_cell.angle_beta   90.00
_cell.angle_gamma   90.00
#
_symmetry.space_group_name_H-M   'P 1'
#
loop_
_entity.id
_entity.type
_entity.pdbx_description
1 polymer ?
#
loop_
_entity_poly.entity_id
_entity_poly.type
_entity_poly.pdbx_seq_one_letter_code
_entity_poly.pdbx_strand_id
1 'polypeptide(L)'
;LGICLGHQVIGEVYGGKVVPAKELMHGKMSEITINNKNPLFEGLEDKIYAARYHSLIIDDETFPEDLKVIGRDEKGQIMAVCHKEYAVYGIQFHPESILTEMGMRILENFLTNIAGIRLGDSKKEETMSAVNQETLKPFLTKIVEGNHLTEEEAYKAMDCIMSGNATDAQMGSFLTGLRMNHETPEEITGFAKVMRAKAAIVPEETEAIDIVGTGGDLANSFNISTTSAFVIAAAGAKVAKHGNRSVSSKSGAADVLEALGAKIGLTPEESKKCLDEVGVAFLFAQTHHGSMKYAGPVRAQLGVRSVFNILGPLANPAMTNYIVLGVYEKELVRPMADVMKNLGVKRALIVYGDDGLDEISISSTTSVCEINGDEIKEYTIDPEELGLTLAKKEDIVGGTADENAIITKDILTGKEQGAKRDIVLLNAGAALYTIG
;
A
#
# COMPACT_ATOMS: atom_id res chain seq x y z
N LEU A 1 22.83 -21.30 2.05
CA LEU A 1 23.36 -20.01 2.45
C LEU A 1 22.73 -19.56 3.76
N GLY A 2 23.54 -19.32 4.80
CA GLY A 2 23.12 -18.72 6.07
C GLY A 2 23.42 -17.22 6.08
N ILE A 3 22.42 -16.39 6.36
CA ILE A 3 22.54 -14.93 6.42
C ILE A 3 22.38 -14.48 7.87
N CYS A 4 23.24 -13.61 8.36
CA CYS A 4 23.27 -13.04 9.70
C CYS A 4 23.17 -14.11 10.81
N LEU A 5 22.02 -14.34 11.40
CA LEU A 5 21.81 -15.42 12.38
C LEU A 5 22.13 -16.80 11.78
N GLY A 6 21.79 -17.04 10.51
CA GLY A 6 22.13 -18.28 9.81
C GLY A 6 23.63 -18.52 9.67
N HIS A 7 24.42 -17.48 9.49
CA HIS A 7 25.88 -17.54 9.50
C HIS A 7 26.41 -17.96 10.89
N GLN A 8 25.88 -17.39 11.97
CA GLN A 8 26.24 -17.72 13.35
C GLN A 8 25.89 -19.18 13.67
N VAL A 9 24.68 -19.63 13.28
CA VAL A 9 24.24 -21.03 13.43
C VAL A 9 25.23 -21.99 12.72
N ILE A 10 25.70 -21.66 11.51
CA ILE A 10 26.71 -22.46 10.82
C ILE A 10 27.98 -22.56 11.67
N GLY A 11 28.47 -21.46 12.23
CA GLY A 11 29.62 -21.45 13.12
C GLY A 11 29.48 -22.42 14.31
N GLU A 12 28.33 -22.37 14.99
CA GLU A 12 28.05 -23.23 16.15
C GLU A 12 27.84 -24.70 15.78
N VAL A 13 27.11 -24.99 14.72
CA VAL A 13 26.86 -26.38 14.26
C VAL A 13 28.16 -27.12 13.96
N TYR A 14 29.16 -26.42 13.43
CA TYR A 14 30.48 -26.99 13.15
C TYR A 14 31.47 -26.90 14.35
N GLY A 15 30.99 -26.51 15.54
CA GLY A 15 31.75 -26.59 16.80
C GLY A 15 32.45 -25.29 17.22
N GLY A 16 32.23 -24.20 16.52
CA GLY A 16 32.69 -22.86 16.93
C GLY A 16 31.83 -22.25 18.00
N LYS A 17 32.22 -21.08 18.51
CA LYS A 17 31.42 -20.26 19.44
C LYS A 17 31.01 -18.97 18.80
N VAL A 18 29.84 -18.47 19.22
CA VAL A 18 29.36 -17.14 18.87
C VAL A 18 29.53 -16.21 20.07
N VAL A 19 30.23 -15.10 19.88
CA VAL A 19 30.61 -14.16 20.91
C VAL A 19 30.19 -12.74 20.59
N PRO A 20 30.12 -11.82 21.57
CA PRO A 20 29.81 -10.42 21.30
C PRO A 20 30.81 -9.79 20.32
N ALA A 21 30.29 -9.05 19.33
CA ALA A 21 31.11 -8.27 18.41
C ALA A 21 31.84 -7.14 19.13
N LYS A 22 32.98 -6.71 18.59
CA LYS A 22 33.76 -5.60 19.15
C LYS A 22 32.98 -4.29 19.19
N GLU A 23 31.98 -4.14 18.33
CA GLU A 23 31.04 -3.02 18.28
C GLU A 23 29.64 -3.50 17.91
N LEU A 24 28.64 -2.82 18.48
CA LEU A 24 27.26 -3.02 18.08
C LEU A 24 27.03 -2.42 16.67
N MET A 25 26.65 -3.28 15.73
CA MET A 25 26.36 -2.89 14.36
C MET A 25 24.85 -3.00 14.12
N HIS A 26 24.18 -1.86 13.97
CA HIS A 26 22.75 -1.81 13.69
C HIS A 26 22.47 -0.76 12.62
N GLY A 27 22.17 -1.21 11.39
CA GLY A 27 21.92 -0.33 10.24
C GLY A 27 23.17 0.44 9.77
N LYS A 28 24.38 -0.07 10.06
CA LYS A 28 25.63 0.55 9.65
C LYS A 28 26.24 -0.18 8.46
N MET A 29 26.85 0.58 7.55
CA MET A 29 27.70 0.05 6.49
C MET A 29 29.12 -0.19 7.00
N SER A 30 29.77 -1.23 6.51
CA SER A 30 31.19 -1.50 6.75
C SER A 30 31.85 -1.97 5.47
N GLU A 31 33.12 -1.62 5.31
CA GLU A 31 34.00 -2.25 4.31
C GLU A 31 34.31 -3.67 4.73
N ILE A 32 34.14 -4.61 3.81
CA ILE A 32 34.43 -6.03 4.01
C ILE A 32 35.40 -6.47 2.91
N THR A 33 36.57 -6.95 3.32
CA THR A 33 37.51 -7.59 2.41
C THR A 33 37.07 -9.03 2.18
N ILE A 34 36.88 -9.43 0.93
CA ILE A 34 36.38 -10.74 0.51
C ILE A 34 37.37 -11.48 -0.36
N ASN A 35 37.27 -12.79 -0.39
CA ASN A 35 37.98 -13.61 -1.36
C ASN A 35 37.18 -13.70 -2.65
N ASN A 36 37.41 -12.79 -3.61
CA ASN A 36 36.71 -12.71 -4.88
C ASN A 36 36.94 -13.90 -5.82
N LYS A 37 37.89 -14.80 -5.50
CA LYS A 37 38.07 -16.07 -6.23
C LYS A 37 37.12 -17.17 -5.74
N ASN A 38 36.38 -16.92 -4.65
CA ASN A 38 35.37 -17.84 -4.19
C ASN A 38 34.11 -17.74 -5.06
N PRO A 39 33.47 -18.86 -5.46
CA PRO A 39 32.27 -18.84 -6.30
C PRO A 39 31.15 -17.92 -5.81
N LEU A 40 31.03 -17.73 -4.48
CA LEU A 40 30.02 -16.81 -3.90
C LEU A 40 30.27 -15.35 -4.26
N PHE A 41 31.53 -14.97 -4.44
CA PHE A 41 31.96 -13.59 -4.70
C PHE A 41 32.51 -13.37 -6.11
N GLU A 42 32.23 -14.28 -7.03
CA GLU A 42 32.70 -14.19 -8.41
C GLU A 42 32.21 -12.91 -9.09
N GLY A 43 33.16 -12.18 -9.71
CA GLY A 43 32.87 -10.92 -10.42
C GLY A 43 32.71 -9.69 -9.51
N LEU A 44 33.04 -9.82 -8.22
CA LEU A 44 33.12 -8.70 -7.29
C LEU A 44 34.57 -8.23 -7.09
N GLU A 45 34.74 -6.99 -6.65
CA GLU A 45 36.02 -6.45 -6.21
C GLU A 45 36.47 -7.10 -4.88
N ASP A 46 37.74 -6.98 -4.52
CA ASP A 46 38.26 -7.54 -3.25
C ASP A 46 37.66 -6.89 -2.00
N LYS A 47 37.06 -5.72 -2.14
CA LYS A 47 36.40 -4.95 -1.09
C LYS A 47 35.00 -4.58 -1.48
N ILE A 48 34.05 -4.81 -0.58
CA ILE A 48 32.64 -4.46 -0.76
C ILE A 48 32.16 -3.68 0.46
N TYR A 49 31.15 -2.83 0.26
CA TYR A 49 30.41 -2.20 1.36
C TYR A 49 29.10 -2.95 1.59
N ALA A 50 28.85 -3.33 2.86
CA ALA A 50 27.68 -4.12 3.21
C ALA A 50 27.01 -3.67 4.50
N ALA A 51 25.68 -3.80 4.53
CA ALA A 51 24.85 -3.47 5.69
C ALA A 51 24.97 -4.54 6.78
N ARG A 52 25.12 -4.10 8.03
CA ARG A 52 25.26 -4.96 9.20
C ARG A 52 24.19 -4.64 10.26
N TYR A 53 23.58 -5.69 10.82
CA TYR A 53 22.52 -5.60 11.83
C TYR A 53 22.73 -6.65 12.94
N HIS A 54 23.94 -6.71 13.53
CA HIS A 54 24.27 -7.75 14.49
C HIS A 54 25.09 -7.22 15.66
N SER A 55 24.97 -7.92 16.79
CA SER A 55 25.78 -7.74 18.02
C SER A 55 26.69 -8.92 18.33
N LEU A 56 26.56 -10.02 17.59
CA LEU A 56 27.28 -11.25 17.77
C LEU A 56 28.04 -11.63 16.50
N ILE A 57 29.14 -12.35 16.65
CA ILE A 57 30.02 -12.84 15.57
C ILE A 57 30.53 -14.23 15.89
N ILE A 58 31.00 -14.97 14.87
CA ILE A 58 31.76 -16.21 15.07
C ILE A 58 33.14 -15.85 15.65
N ASP A 59 33.53 -16.52 16.71
CA ASP A 59 34.80 -16.33 17.40
C ASP A 59 35.97 -16.89 16.60
N ASP A 60 37.01 -16.09 16.40
CA ASP A 60 38.24 -16.51 15.71
C ASP A 60 39.05 -17.58 16.48
N GLU A 61 39.03 -17.52 17.82
CA GLU A 61 39.83 -18.45 18.66
C GLU A 61 39.25 -19.87 18.63
N THR A 62 37.97 -19.99 18.42
CA THR A 62 37.26 -21.28 18.37
C THR A 62 36.76 -21.62 16.97
N PHE A 63 37.34 -21.01 15.94
CA PHE A 63 36.87 -21.17 14.56
C PHE A 63 36.98 -22.64 14.09
N PRO A 64 35.89 -23.24 13.54
CA PRO A 64 35.86 -24.66 13.18
C PRO A 64 36.83 -25.02 12.06
N GLU A 65 37.53 -26.18 12.20
CA GLU A 65 38.46 -26.67 11.19
C GLU A 65 37.81 -26.99 9.84
N ASP A 66 36.54 -27.40 9.83
CA ASP A 66 35.78 -27.74 8.60
C ASP A 66 35.38 -26.52 7.78
N LEU A 67 35.42 -25.35 8.37
CA LEU A 67 35.06 -24.10 7.71
C LEU A 67 36.32 -23.34 7.21
N LYS A 68 36.08 -22.45 6.25
CA LYS A 68 37.09 -21.52 5.73
C LYS A 68 36.53 -20.11 5.76
N VAL A 69 37.30 -19.16 6.29
CA VAL A 69 36.92 -17.73 6.22
C VAL A 69 37.16 -17.23 4.79
N ILE A 70 36.13 -16.58 4.25
CA ILE A 70 36.14 -16.01 2.90
C ILE A 70 35.81 -14.51 2.89
N GLY A 71 35.58 -13.88 4.06
CA GLY A 71 35.41 -12.43 4.20
C GLY A 71 35.63 -11.96 5.64
N ARG A 72 36.25 -10.76 5.79
CA ARG A 72 36.53 -10.11 7.08
C ARG A 72 36.26 -8.61 6.99
N ASP A 73 35.84 -8.00 8.10
CA ASP A 73 35.75 -6.55 8.21
C ASP A 73 37.11 -5.90 8.51
N GLU A 74 37.16 -4.57 8.54
CA GLU A 74 38.38 -3.78 8.85
C GLU A 74 39.00 -4.10 10.21
N LYS A 75 38.22 -4.66 11.14
CA LYS A 75 38.70 -5.06 12.49
C LYS A 75 39.11 -6.52 12.56
N GLY A 76 39.12 -7.19 11.42
CA GLY A 76 39.49 -8.59 11.27
C GLY A 76 38.39 -9.57 11.69
N GLN A 77 37.19 -9.13 12.02
CA GLN A 77 36.07 -10.00 12.42
C GLN A 77 35.59 -10.82 11.23
N ILE A 78 35.14 -12.05 11.46
CA ILE A 78 34.66 -12.96 10.42
C ILE A 78 33.30 -12.48 9.92
N MET A 79 33.23 -12.20 8.61
CA MET A 79 32.03 -11.72 7.94
C MET A 79 31.48 -12.67 6.87
N ALA A 80 32.28 -13.63 6.43
CA ALA A 80 31.85 -14.67 5.50
C ALA A 80 32.68 -15.96 5.67
N VAL A 81 31.98 -17.09 5.57
CA VAL A 81 32.56 -18.43 5.67
C VAL A 81 32.02 -19.36 4.60
N CYS A 82 32.78 -20.40 4.26
CA CYS A 82 32.25 -21.53 3.50
C CYS A 82 32.81 -22.85 4.10
N HIS A 83 32.07 -23.93 3.92
CA HIS A 83 32.56 -25.27 4.23
C HIS A 83 33.60 -25.70 3.19
N LYS A 84 34.59 -26.48 3.62
CA LYS A 84 35.70 -26.92 2.75
C LYS A 84 35.28 -27.92 1.67
N GLU A 85 34.23 -28.73 1.95
CA GLU A 85 33.79 -29.83 1.08
C GLU A 85 32.34 -29.69 0.64
N TYR A 86 31.46 -29.15 1.49
CA TYR A 86 30.02 -29.05 1.22
C TYR A 86 29.59 -27.65 0.73
N ALA A 87 28.48 -27.57 -0.01
CA ALA A 87 27.91 -26.32 -0.47
C ALA A 87 27.22 -25.53 0.67
N VAL A 88 27.92 -25.36 1.79
CA VAL A 88 27.46 -24.59 2.96
C VAL A 88 28.22 -23.27 3.01
N TYR A 89 27.46 -22.17 2.99
CA TYR A 89 28.00 -20.81 2.98
C TYR A 89 27.30 -19.97 4.03
N GLY A 90 28.04 -19.08 4.70
CA GLY A 90 27.51 -18.15 5.67
C GLY A 90 28.04 -16.75 5.45
N ILE A 91 27.16 -15.73 5.51
CA ILE A 91 27.54 -14.31 5.49
C ILE A 91 26.90 -13.59 6.66
N GLN A 92 27.67 -12.77 7.37
CA GLN A 92 27.23 -12.05 8.57
C GLN A 92 26.45 -10.78 8.24
N PHE A 93 26.67 -10.21 7.07
CA PHE A 93 25.99 -9.03 6.56
C PHE A 93 24.73 -9.41 5.77
N HIS A 94 23.93 -8.42 5.41
CA HIS A 94 22.64 -8.58 4.75
C HIS A 94 22.72 -8.27 3.25
N PRO A 95 22.83 -9.28 2.38
CA PRO A 95 22.88 -9.07 0.92
C PRO A 95 21.57 -8.52 0.35
N GLU A 96 20.43 -8.76 1.02
CA GLU A 96 19.12 -8.26 0.63
C GLU A 96 18.91 -6.77 0.96
N SER A 97 19.81 -6.18 1.75
CA SER A 97 19.71 -4.77 2.13
C SER A 97 20.09 -3.86 0.97
N ILE A 98 19.32 -2.79 0.77
CA ILE A 98 19.61 -1.73 -0.19
C ILE A 98 20.96 -1.06 0.04
N LEU A 99 21.49 -1.14 1.26
CA LEU A 99 22.81 -0.63 1.63
C LEU A 99 23.96 -1.58 1.25
N THR A 100 23.66 -2.76 0.71
CA THR A 100 24.66 -3.72 0.19
C THR A 100 24.62 -3.67 -1.32
N GLU A 101 25.43 -2.79 -1.92
CA GLU A 101 25.37 -2.49 -3.36
C GLU A 101 25.47 -3.72 -4.27
N MET A 102 26.30 -4.71 -3.91
CA MET A 102 26.49 -5.93 -4.69
C MET A 102 25.73 -7.14 -4.13
N GLY A 103 24.78 -6.92 -3.23
CA GLY A 103 24.08 -7.98 -2.51
C GLY A 103 23.33 -8.95 -3.42
N MET A 104 22.62 -8.46 -4.43
CA MET A 104 21.92 -9.30 -5.42
C MET A 104 22.89 -10.19 -6.20
N ARG A 105 24.07 -9.69 -6.55
CA ARG A 105 25.09 -10.49 -7.25
C ARG A 105 25.60 -11.66 -6.39
N ILE A 106 25.73 -11.46 -5.09
CA ILE A 106 26.10 -12.52 -4.15
C ILE A 106 25.01 -13.61 -4.11
N LEU A 107 23.73 -13.22 -4.10
CA LEU A 107 22.61 -14.16 -4.13
C LEU A 107 22.53 -14.91 -5.46
N GLU A 108 22.69 -14.22 -6.59
CA GLU A 108 22.77 -14.84 -7.91
C GLU A 108 23.91 -15.85 -8.00
N ASN A 109 25.12 -15.48 -7.54
CA ASN A 109 26.26 -16.38 -7.52
C ASN A 109 25.98 -17.62 -6.67
N PHE A 110 25.31 -17.46 -5.52
CA PHE A 110 24.92 -18.63 -4.73
C PHE A 110 23.97 -19.55 -5.51
N LEU A 111 22.93 -19.01 -6.12
CA LEU A 111 21.97 -19.80 -6.87
C LEU A 111 22.59 -20.49 -8.10
N THR A 112 23.39 -19.77 -8.86
CA THR A 112 23.96 -20.27 -10.13
C THR A 112 25.20 -21.11 -9.93
N ASN A 113 26.20 -20.60 -9.20
CA ASN A 113 27.53 -21.20 -9.13
C ASN A 113 27.64 -22.29 -8.04
N ILE A 114 26.76 -22.22 -7.02
CA ILE A 114 26.82 -23.13 -5.87
C ILE A 114 25.64 -24.08 -5.85
N ALA A 115 24.40 -23.57 -5.94
CA ALA A 115 23.21 -24.41 -5.95
C ALA A 115 22.88 -25.04 -7.32
N GLY A 116 23.56 -24.63 -8.41
CA GLY A 116 23.34 -25.17 -9.75
C GLY A 116 21.98 -24.88 -10.36
N ILE A 117 21.28 -23.89 -9.80
CA ILE A 117 19.97 -23.45 -10.29
C ILE A 117 20.20 -22.59 -11.54
N ARG A 118 19.78 -23.05 -12.71
CA ARG A 118 19.70 -22.19 -13.89
C ARG A 118 18.57 -21.20 -13.65
N LEU A 119 18.93 -19.96 -13.34
CA LEU A 119 17.97 -18.85 -13.44
C LEU A 119 17.55 -18.83 -14.91
N GLY A 120 16.29 -19.20 -15.20
CA GLY A 120 15.80 -19.38 -16.56
C GLY A 120 16.15 -18.21 -17.45
N ASP A 121 16.39 -18.48 -18.74
CA ASP A 121 16.68 -17.50 -19.77
C ASP A 121 15.51 -16.51 -19.95
N SER A 122 15.30 -15.64 -18.97
CA SER A 122 14.70 -14.35 -19.22
C SER A 122 15.83 -13.50 -19.82
N LYS A 123 15.95 -13.58 -21.16
CA LYS A 123 16.77 -12.73 -22.03
C LYS A 123 18.02 -12.15 -21.37
N LYS A 124 19.18 -12.81 -21.64
CA LYS A 124 20.44 -12.08 -21.73
C LYS A 124 20.29 -11.06 -22.85
N GLU A 125 19.90 -9.88 -22.49
CA GLU A 125 20.14 -8.69 -23.28
C GLU A 125 20.72 -7.63 -22.36
N GLU A 126 21.91 -7.25 -22.76
CA GLU A 126 22.66 -6.05 -22.41
C GLU A 126 23.37 -6.03 -21.05
N THR A 127 24.70 -6.34 -21.14
CA THR A 127 25.79 -5.64 -20.47
C THR A 127 25.35 -4.69 -19.38
N MET A 128 25.83 -4.96 -18.17
CA MET A 128 25.84 -4.05 -17.04
C MET A 128 26.56 -2.73 -17.41
N SER A 129 25.88 -1.88 -18.13
CA SER A 129 26.01 -0.45 -18.04
C SER A 129 24.74 0.00 -17.32
N ALA A 130 24.88 0.52 -16.10
CA ALA A 130 23.84 1.14 -15.31
C ALA A 130 22.49 0.41 -15.47
N VAL A 131 22.08 -0.41 -14.51
CA VAL A 131 20.67 -0.77 -14.35
C VAL A 131 19.90 0.52 -14.61
N ASN A 132 19.14 0.57 -15.69
CA ASN A 132 18.14 1.61 -15.91
C ASN A 132 17.12 1.44 -14.77
N GLN A 133 17.46 1.87 -13.56
CA GLN A 133 16.48 2.29 -12.60
C GLN A 133 15.74 3.39 -13.32
N GLU A 134 14.51 3.09 -13.72
CA GLU A 134 13.61 4.15 -14.21
C GLU A 134 13.60 5.20 -13.10
N THR A 135 14.43 6.21 -13.25
CA THR A 135 14.53 7.28 -12.26
C THR A 135 13.30 8.14 -12.43
N LEU A 136 12.79 8.68 -11.35
CA LEU A 136 11.64 9.60 -11.41
C LEU A 136 11.95 10.87 -12.24
N LYS A 137 13.23 11.16 -12.52
CA LYS A 137 13.69 12.38 -13.18
C LYS A 137 13.00 12.72 -14.50
N PRO A 138 12.85 11.82 -15.50
CA PRO A 138 12.21 12.16 -16.77
C PRO A 138 10.77 12.62 -16.58
N PHE A 139 10.03 11.93 -15.72
CA PHE A 139 8.63 12.25 -15.41
C PHE A 139 8.52 13.56 -14.61
N LEU A 140 9.43 13.76 -13.64
CA LEU A 140 9.51 14.99 -12.87
C LEU A 140 9.79 16.19 -13.78
N THR A 141 10.75 16.09 -14.72
CA THR A 141 11.05 17.16 -15.69
C THR A 141 9.80 17.53 -16.47
N LYS A 142 9.09 16.53 -17.01
CA LYS A 142 7.86 16.74 -17.79
C LYS A 142 6.79 17.47 -16.98
N ILE A 143 6.57 17.08 -15.73
CA ILE A 143 5.60 17.72 -14.83
C ILE A 143 6.01 19.16 -14.49
N VAL A 144 7.28 19.41 -14.18
CA VAL A 144 7.78 20.76 -13.85
C VAL A 144 7.69 21.72 -15.04
N GLU A 145 7.76 21.21 -16.27
CA GLU A 145 7.55 22.00 -17.50
C GLU A 145 6.06 22.25 -17.80
N GLY A 146 5.14 21.81 -16.93
CA GLY A 146 3.70 22.01 -17.08
C GLY A 146 3.03 21.02 -18.05
N ASN A 147 3.70 19.91 -18.38
CA ASN A 147 3.15 18.86 -19.24
C ASN A 147 2.52 17.73 -18.39
N HIS A 148 1.54 17.04 -18.99
CA HIS A 148 0.93 15.85 -18.39
C HIS A 148 1.64 14.57 -18.82
N LEU A 149 1.53 13.54 -17.97
CA LEU A 149 2.02 12.20 -18.28
C LEU A 149 0.93 11.42 -19.04
N THR A 150 1.36 10.55 -19.94
CA THR A 150 0.48 9.49 -20.43
C THR A 150 0.21 8.47 -19.32
N GLU A 151 -0.81 7.64 -19.48
CA GLU A 151 -1.12 6.58 -18.51
C GLU A 151 0.10 5.66 -18.26
N GLU A 152 0.85 5.30 -19.32
CA GLU A 152 2.05 4.45 -19.21
C GLU A 152 3.19 5.16 -18.47
N GLU A 153 3.43 6.44 -18.73
CA GLU A 153 4.42 7.24 -18.02
C GLU A 153 4.05 7.41 -16.54
N ALA A 154 2.77 7.65 -16.26
CA ALA A 154 2.25 7.75 -14.90
C ALA A 154 2.42 6.42 -14.15
N TYR A 155 2.13 5.29 -14.81
CA TYR A 155 2.39 3.96 -14.25
C TYR A 155 3.86 3.80 -13.86
N LYS A 156 4.80 4.10 -14.78
CA LYS A 156 6.25 3.98 -14.52
C LYS A 156 6.73 4.92 -13.42
N ALA A 157 6.24 6.15 -13.39
CA ALA A 157 6.57 7.11 -12.34
C ALA A 157 6.13 6.63 -10.95
N MET A 158 4.90 6.15 -10.85
CA MET A 158 4.37 5.62 -9.59
C MET A 158 5.06 4.31 -9.19
N ASP A 159 5.38 3.43 -10.16
CA ASP A 159 6.13 2.21 -9.88
C ASP A 159 7.52 2.52 -9.31
N CYS A 160 8.21 3.52 -9.86
CA CYS A 160 9.47 4.02 -9.32
C CYS A 160 9.33 4.46 -7.86
N ILE A 161 8.29 5.24 -7.53
CA ILE A 161 7.99 5.69 -6.16
C ILE A 161 7.69 4.50 -5.23
N MET A 162 6.76 3.64 -5.64
CA MET A 162 6.26 2.53 -4.83
C MET A 162 7.24 1.35 -4.72
N SER A 163 8.34 1.38 -5.48
CA SER A 163 9.48 0.46 -5.37
C SER A 163 10.65 1.04 -4.56
N GLY A 164 10.52 2.29 -4.08
CA GLY A 164 11.57 2.96 -3.30
C GLY A 164 12.74 3.50 -4.13
N ASN A 165 12.56 3.68 -5.45
CA ASN A 165 13.60 4.14 -6.38
C ASN A 165 13.61 5.66 -6.57
N ALA A 166 12.78 6.40 -5.83
CA ALA A 166 12.75 7.86 -5.84
C ALA A 166 13.27 8.43 -4.51
N THR A 167 14.05 9.49 -4.57
CA THR A 167 14.43 10.22 -3.34
C THR A 167 13.25 11.04 -2.81
N ASP A 168 13.26 11.37 -1.51
CA ASP A 168 12.22 12.21 -0.88
C ASP A 168 12.07 13.55 -1.60
N ALA A 169 13.18 14.17 -2.02
CA ALA A 169 13.17 15.44 -2.76
C ALA A 169 12.51 15.29 -4.14
N GLN A 170 12.80 14.21 -4.88
CA GLN A 170 12.16 13.93 -6.17
C GLN A 170 10.68 13.68 -6.00
N MET A 171 10.30 12.86 -5.02
CA MET A 171 8.91 12.51 -4.72
C MET A 171 8.11 13.74 -4.30
N GLY A 172 8.66 14.56 -3.38
CA GLY A 172 8.02 15.80 -2.94
C GLY A 172 7.79 16.77 -4.10
N SER A 173 8.80 16.97 -4.94
CA SER A 173 8.69 17.84 -6.12
C SER A 173 7.68 17.30 -7.15
N PHE A 174 7.67 15.98 -7.39
CA PHE A 174 6.75 15.32 -8.32
C PHE A 174 5.29 15.46 -7.87
N LEU A 175 5.00 15.13 -6.61
CA LEU A 175 3.64 15.23 -6.05
C LEU A 175 3.13 16.67 -6.02
N THR A 176 4.02 17.63 -5.72
CA THR A 176 3.68 19.08 -5.75
C THR A 176 3.42 19.56 -7.17
N GLY A 177 4.27 19.16 -8.12
CA GLY A 177 4.11 19.52 -9.53
C GLY A 177 2.81 18.96 -10.12
N LEU A 178 2.49 17.68 -9.85
CA LEU A 178 1.20 17.08 -10.24
C LEU A 178 0.01 17.88 -9.73
N ARG A 179 0.01 18.20 -8.43
CA ARG A 179 -1.07 19.01 -7.82
C ARG A 179 -1.21 20.39 -8.45
N MET A 180 -0.10 21.03 -8.83
CA MET A 180 -0.11 22.36 -9.49
C MET A 180 -0.64 22.30 -10.93
N ASN A 181 -0.37 21.18 -11.63
CA ASN A 181 -0.82 20.97 -13.00
C ASN A 181 -2.27 20.45 -13.09
N HIS A 182 -2.87 20.05 -11.98
CA HIS A 182 -4.14 19.34 -11.91
C HIS A 182 -4.08 17.98 -12.63
N GLU A 183 -4.07 16.90 -11.86
CA GLU A 183 -3.91 15.52 -12.35
C GLU A 183 -5.00 15.15 -13.37
N THR A 184 -4.62 14.54 -14.48
CA THR A 184 -5.57 14.06 -15.51
C THR A 184 -6.10 12.66 -15.17
N PRO A 185 -7.26 12.26 -15.73
CA PRO A 185 -7.77 10.90 -15.58
C PRO A 185 -6.77 9.82 -16.01
N GLU A 186 -5.97 10.07 -17.05
CA GLU A 186 -4.93 9.16 -17.53
C GLU A 186 -3.82 8.99 -16.49
N GLU A 187 -3.35 10.09 -15.90
CA GLU A 187 -2.34 10.07 -14.83
C GLU A 187 -2.84 9.32 -13.61
N ILE A 188 -4.05 9.65 -13.14
CA ILE A 188 -4.67 8.99 -11.98
C ILE A 188 -4.89 7.50 -12.25
N THR A 189 -5.31 7.13 -13.47
CA THR A 189 -5.48 5.72 -13.87
C THR A 189 -4.15 4.95 -13.81
N GLY A 190 -3.08 5.52 -14.37
CA GLY A 190 -1.74 4.92 -14.31
C GLY A 190 -1.26 4.70 -12.88
N PHE A 191 -1.43 5.69 -12.02
CA PHE A 191 -1.07 5.60 -10.60
C PHE A 191 -1.89 4.53 -9.85
N ALA A 192 -3.19 4.49 -10.08
CA ALA A 192 -4.09 3.51 -9.45
C ALA A 192 -3.76 2.07 -9.88
N LYS A 193 -3.39 1.85 -11.15
CA LYS A 193 -2.96 0.54 -11.66
C LYS A 193 -1.73 0.02 -10.92
N VAL A 194 -0.75 0.87 -10.61
CA VAL A 194 0.42 0.47 -9.80
C VAL A 194 0.02 0.13 -8.37
N MET A 195 -0.83 0.95 -7.75
CA MET A 195 -1.32 0.69 -6.40
C MET A 195 -2.00 -0.68 -6.31
N ARG A 196 -2.85 -1.01 -7.29
CA ARG A 196 -3.49 -2.33 -7.41
C ARG A 196 -2.49 -3.45 -7.64
N ALA A 197 -1.52 -3.27 -8.55
CA ALA A 197 -0.51 -4.28 -8.86
C ALA A 197 0.40 -4.64 -7.68
N LYS A 198 0.63 -3.68 -6.77
CA LYS A 198 1.48 -3.86 -5.57
C LYS A 198 0.68 -4.19 -4.31
N ALA A 199 -0.64 -4.25 -4.38
CA ALA A 199 -1.48 -4.61 -3.25
C ALA A 199 -1.39 -6.11 -2.92
N ALA A 200 -1.53 -6.45 -1.64
CA ALA A 200 -1.83 -7.82 -1.20
C ALA A 200 -3.31 -8.10 -1.51
N ILE A 201 -3.55 -8.73 -2.67
CA ILE A 201 -4.88 -8.91 -3.26
C ILE A 201 -5.66 -9.98 -2.48
N VAL A 202 -6.94 -9.73 -2.24
CA VAL A 202 -7.88 -10.73 -1.73
C VAL A 202 -8.06 -11.82 -2.79
N PRO A 203 -7.84 -13.12 -2.45
CA PRO A 203 -7.92 -14.20 -3.43
C PRO A 203 -9.32 -14.33 -4.04
N GLU A 204 -9.36 -14.70 -5.31
CA GLU A 204 -10.57 -14.91 -6.12
C GLU A 204 -11.42 -13.64 -6.34
N GLU A 205 -11.97 -13.52 -7.53
CA GLU A 205 -12.92 -12.46 -7.85
C GLU A 205 -14.19 -12.62 -7.01
N THR A 206 -14.58 -11.56 -6.34
CA THR A 206 -15.83 -11.49 -5.59
C THR A 206 -16.72 -10.41 -6.20
N GLU A 207 -17.97 -10.76 -6.48
CA GLU A 207 -18.98 -9.74 -6.76
C GLU A 207 -19.33 -9.02 -5.46
N ALA A 208 -18.50 -8.05 -5.11
CA ALA A 208 -18.64 -7.23 -3.92
C ALA A 208 -18.66 -5.75 -4.30
N ILE A 209 -19.27 -4.95 -3.46
CA ILE A 209 -19.24 -3.50 -3.57
C ILE A 209 -18.28 -2.89 -2.56
N ASP A 210 -17.63 -1.79 -2.94
CA ASP A 210 -17.03 -0.86 -1.99
C ASP A 210 -17.94 0.36 -1.83
N ILE A 211 -18.03 0.88 -0.62
CA ILE A 211 -18.65 2.16 -0.31
C ILE A 211 -17.65 2.99 0.48
N VAL A 212 -17.14 4.05 -0.13
CA VAL A 212 -15.96 4.76 0.38
C VAL A 212 -15.96 6.21 -0.04
N GLY A 213 -15.50 7.10 0.83
CA GLY A 213 -15.16 8.48 0.48
C GLY A 213 -13.64 8.67 0.34
N THR A 214 -13.24 9.71 -0.36
CA THR A 214 -11.84 10.14 -0.43
C THR A 214 -11.33 10.64 0.92
N GLY A 215 -12.25 11.04 1.80
CA GLY A 215 -11.94 11.77 3.02
C GLY A 215 -11.51 13.20 2.75
N GLY A 216 -11.29 13.94 3.84
CA GLY A 216 -10.79 15.31 3.74
C GLY A 216 -11.84 16.37 3.40
N ASP A 217 -13.11 16.04 3.47
CA ASP A 217 -14.27 16.91 3.25
C ASP A 217 -14.47 17.96 4.38
N LEU A 218 -13.79 17.77 5.52
CA LEU A 218 -13.89 18.62 6.72
C LEU A 218 -15.28 18.69 7.35
N ALA A 219 -16.21 17.81 6.94
CA ALA A 219 -17.58 17.81 7.46
C ALA A 219 -17.68 17.32 8.90
N ASN A 220 -16.68 16.60 9.40
CA ASN A 220 -16.69 15.97 10.73
C ASN A 220 -17.91 15.07 10.96
N SER A 221 -18.45 14.46 9.92
CA SER A 221 -19.55 13.52 10.00
C SER A 221 -19.16 12.26 10.78
N PHE A 222 -20.14 11.54 11.32
CA PHE A 222 -19.88 10.19 11.80
C PHE A 222 -19.55 9.25 10.64
N ASN A 223 -19.13 8.01 10.94
CA ASN A 223 -18.66 7.05 9.90
C ASN A 223 -19.85 6.50 9.08
N ILE A 224 -20.43 7.33 8.17
CA ILE A 224 -21.63 7.06 7.39
C ILE A 224 -21.41 5.82 6.52
N SER A 225 -20.41 5.82 5.63
CA SER A 225 -20.14 4.70 4.71
C SER A 225 -19.81 3.40 5.47
N THR A 226 -19.13 3.47 6.63
CA THR A 226 -18.86 2.29 7.46
C THR A 226 -20.13 1.71 8.07
N THR A 227 -21.03 2.57 8.55
CA THR A 227 -22.32 2.14 9.11
C THR A 227 -23.23 1.58 7.98
N SER A 228 -23.23 2.21 6.79
CA SER A 228 -23.97 1.75 5.62
C SER A 228 -23.51 0.37 5.13
N ALA A 229 -22.22 0.05 5.26
CA ALA A 229 -21.67 -1.26 4.89
C ALA A 229 -22.38 -2.44 5.60
N PHE A 230 -22.72 -2.27 6.88
CA PHE A 230 -23.48 -3.29 7.62
C PHE A 230 -24.92 -3.44 7.11
N VAL A 231 -25.56 -2.34 6.74
CA VAL A 231 -26.94 -2.35 6.19
C VAL A 231 -26.94 -3.03 4.82
N ILE A 232 -25.98 -2.72 3.97
CA ILE A 232 -25.81 -3.34 2.64
C ILE A 232 -25.60 -4.84 2.77
N ALA A 233 -24.72 -5.28 3.68
CA ALA A 233 -24.47 -6.68 3.94
C ALA A 233 -25.71 -7.41 4.50
N ALA A 234 -26.44 -6.78 5.42
CA ALA A 234 -27.70 -7.31 5.95
C ALA A 234 -28.79 -7.45 4.87
N ALA A 235 -28.75 -6.62 3.83
CA ALA A 235 -29.63 -6.74 2.65
C ALA A 235 -29.20 -7.87 1.69
N GLY A 236 -28.09 -8.57 1.93
CA GLY A 236 -27.63 -9.73 1.18
C GLY A 236 -26.53 -9.47 0.15
N ALA A 237 -26.04 -8.26 0.02
CA ALA A 237 -24.92 -7.94 -0.86
C ALA A 237 -23.56 -8.11 -0.13
N LYS A 238 -22.51 -8.53 -0.86
CA LYS A 238 -21.17 -8.59 -0.27
C LYS A 238 -20.50 -7.22 -0.31
N VAL A 239 -19.91 -6.80 0.83
CA VAL A 239 -19.22 -5.52 0.97
C VAL A 239 -17.74 -5.73 1.28
N ALA A 240 -16.87 -5.35 0.35
CA ALA A 240 -15.42 -5.33 0.54
C ALA A 240 -14.97 -3.88 0.78
N LYS A 241 -15.15 -3.43 2.03
CA LYS A 241 -14.86 -2.03 2.37
C LYS A 241 -13.37 -1.78 2.52
N HIS A 242 -12.79 -1.02 1.59
CA HIS A 242 -11.43 -0.53 1.74
C HIS A 242 -11.40 0.74 2.60
N GLY A 243 -10.42 0.85 3.48
CA GLY A 243 -10.34 2.01 4.36
C GLY A 243 -9.08 2.06 5.21
N ASN A 244 -8.94 3.18 5.94
CA ASN A 244 -7.78 3.46 6.78
C ASN A 244 -8.22 4.10 8.12
N ARG A 245 -7.22 4.38 8.97
CA ARG A 245 -7.39 5.28 10.12
C ARG A 245 -7.60 6.71 9.65
N SER A 246 -8.15 7.52 10.53
CA SER A 246 -8.27 8.95 10.27
C SER A 246 -6.91 9.63 10.09
N VAL A 247 -6.86 10.60 9.16
CA VAL A 247 -5.73 11.51 8.99
C VAL A 247 -6.09 12.92 9.47
N SER A 248 -7.31 13.35 9.26
CA SER A 248 -7.78 14.72 9.55
C SER A 248 -9.04 14.79 10.42
N SER A 249 -9.87 13.75 10.43
CA SER A 249 -11.08 13.67 11.26
C SER A 249 -10.78 13.03 12.61
N LYS A 250 -11.77 13.03 13.52
CA LYS A 250 -11.63 12.44 14.86
C LYS A 250 -11.70 10.90 14.86
N SER A 251 -12.25 10.30 13.82
CA SER A 251 -12.43 8.85 13.70
C SER A 251 -12.48 8.41 12.23
N GLY A 252 -11.57 7.56 11.81
CA GLY A 252 -11.59 6.89 10.51
C GLY A 252 -12.38 5.57 10.58
N ALA A 253 -12.53 4.91 9.41
CA ALA A 253 -13.24 3.64 9.33
C ALA A 253 -12.60 2.54 10.21
N ALA A 254 -11.27 2.45 10.24
CA ALA A 254 -10.56 1.51 11.10
C ALA A 254 -10.79 1.78 12.58
N ASP A 255 -10.79 3.05 12.97
CA ASP A 255 -10.91 3.43 14.39
C ASP A 255 -12.28 3.07 14.95
N VAL A 256 -13.37 3.36 14.22
CA VAL A 256 -14.72 3.00 14.65
C VAL A 256 -14.94 1.49 14.65
N LEU A 257 -14.36 0.75 13.71
CA LEU A 257 -14.48 -0.71 13.67
C LEU A 257 -13.77 -1.37 14.87
N GLU A 258 -12.59 -0.88 15.26
CA GLU A 258 -11.91 -1.32 16.48
C GLU A 258 -12.74 -1.02 17.74
N ALA A 259 -13.34 0.18 17.83
CA ALA A 259 -14.24 0.54 18.94
C ALA A 259 -15.53 -0.33 18.96
N LEU A 260 -15.96 -0.84 17.81
CA LEU A 260 -17.04 -1.83 17.71
C LEU A 260 -16.60 -3.25 18.11
N GLY A 261 -15.30 -3.50 18.28
CA GLY A 261 -14.70 -4.79 18.64
C GLY A 261 -14.29 -5.64 17.44
N ALA A 262 -14.26 -5.08 16.24
CA ALA A 262 -13.84 -5.82 15.04
C ALA A 262 -12.30 -5.93 14.94
N LYS A 263 -11.81 -7.08 14.45
CA LYS A 263 -10.40 -7.27 14.05
C LYS A 263 -10.18 -6.63 12.68
N ILE A 264 -9.40 -5.54 12.61
CA ILE A 264 -9.16 -4.81 11.35
C ILE A 264 -7.98 -5.33 10.51
N GLY A 265 -6.96 -5.92 11.14
CA GLY A 265 -5.75 -6.39 10.46
C GLY A 265 -5.90 -7.82 9.91
N LEU A 266 -6.91 -8.07 9.07
CA LEU A 266 -7.10 -9.36 8.42
C LEU A 266 -6.11 -9.56 7.28
N THR A 267 -5.60 -10.80 7.11
CA THR A 267 -4.85 -11.17 5.91
C THR A 267 -5.79 -11.22 4.69
N PRO A 268 -5.26 -11.27 3.45
CA PRO A 268 -6.10 -11.44 2.27
C PRO A 268 -7.03 -12.67 2.33
N GLU A 269 -6.54 -13.80 2.85
CA GLU A 269 -7.28 -15.05 2.99
C GLU A 269 -8.36 -14.94 4.09
N GLU A 270 -8.04 -14.33 5.24
CA GLU A 270 -9.01 -14.05 6.30
C GLU A 270 -10.10 -13.08 5.80
N SER A 271 -9.72 -12.08 4.99
CA SER A 271 -10.66 -11.13 4.39
C SER A 271 -11.62 -11.84 3.43
N LYS A 272 -11.12 -12.75 2.60
CA LYS A 272 -11.95 -13.57 1.70
C LYS A 272 -12.94 -14.41 2.49
N LYS A 273 -12.47 -15.11 3.52
CA LYS A 273 -13.32 -15.91 4.41
C LYS A 273 -14.41 -15.05 5.07
N CYS A 274 -14.05 -13.85 5.54
CA CYS A 274 -15.01 -12.93 6.15
C CYS A 274 -16.08 -12.47 5.15
N LEU A 275 -15.70 -12.17 3.89
CA LEU A 275 -16.65 -11.85 2.82
C LEU A 275 -17.60 -13.00 2.52
N ASP A 276 -17.13 -14.24 2.54
CA ASP A 276 -17.95 -15.40 2.20
C ASP A 276 -18.89 -15.82 3.33
N GLU A 277 -18.45 -15.74 4.59
CA GLU A 277 -19.21 -16.22 5.75
C GLU A 277 -20.10 -15.13 6.37
N VAL A 278 -19.66 -13.88 6.34
CA VAL A 278 -20.30 -12.73 7.03
C VAL A 278 -20.95 -11.74 6.05
N GLY A 279 -20.49 -11.73 4.79
CA GLY A 279 -20.97 -10.79 3.78
C GLY A 279 -20.28 -9.41 3.82
N VAL A 280 -19.47 -9.10 4.83
CA VAL A 280 -18.73 -7.84 4.92
C VAL A 280 -17.32 -8.08 5.43
N ALA A 281 -16.31 -7.49 4.76
CA ALA A 281 -14.93 -7.48 5.25
C ALA A 281 -14.35 -6.07 5.16
N PHE A 282 -13.54 -5.71 6.16
CA PHE A 282 -12.77 -4.48 6.16
C PHE A 282 -11.35 -4.74 5.67
N LEU A 283 -10.99 -4.12 4.57
CA LEU A 283 -9.69 -4.23 3.94
C LEU A 283 -8.82 -3.06 4.39
N PHE A 284 -8.06 -3.29 5.45
CA PHE A 284 -7.25 -2.25 6.06
C PHE A 284 -6.06 -1.87 5.19
N ALA A 285 -5.98 -0.60 4.78
CA ALA A 285 -4.98 -0.13 3.83
C ALA A 285 -3.53 -0.44 4.25
N GLN A 286 -3.21 -0.37 5.56
CA GLN A 286 -1.86 -0.65 6.04
C GLN A 286 -1.47 -2.13 5.90
N THR A 287 -2.44 -3.05 5.96
CA THR A 287 -2.19 -4.49 5.76
C THR A 287 -1.98 -4.81 4.28
N HIS A 288 -2.77 -4.17 3.40
CA HIS A 288 -2.80 -4.53 1.99
C HIS A 288 -1.81 -3.74 1.11
N HIS A 289 -1.39 -2.53 1.51
CA HIS A 289 -0.54 -1.65 0.71
C HIS A 289 0.82 -1.42 1.37
N GLY A 290 1.62 -2.48 1.53
CA GLY A 290 2.94 -2.41 2.16
C GLY A 290 3.94 -1.46 1.47
N SER A 291 3.79 -1.22 0.16
CA SER A 291 4.61 -0.29 -0.61
C SER A 291 4.39 1.19 -0.25
N MET A 292 3.29 1.52 0.45
CA MET A 292 3.04 2.88 0.96
C MET A 292 4.09 3.35 1.98
N LYS A 293 4.89 2.44 2.54
CA LYS A 293 6.03 2.79 3.40
C LYS A 293 7.02 3.76 2.74
N TYR A 294 7.14 3.73 1.42
CA TYR A 294 8.03 4.63 0.68
C TYR A 294 7.45 6.04 0.49
N ALA A 295 6.15 6.14 0.22
CA ALA A 295 5.49 7.42 0.00
C ALA A 295 4.97 8.10 1.28
N GLY A 296 4.64 7.31 2.31
CA GLY A 296 4.02 7.79 3.55
C GLY A 296 4.80 8.91 4.25
N PRO A 297 6.11 8.74 4.51
CA PRO A 297 6.92 9.78 5.17
C PRO A 297 6.95 11.11 4.40
N VAL A 298 7.08 11.06 3.07
CA VAL A 298 7.10 12.26 2.22
C VAL A 298 5.76 12.97 2.24
N ARG A 299 4.65 12.21 2.14
CA ARG A 299 3.29 12.76 2.24
C ARG A 299 3.06 13.48 3.57
N ALA A 300 3.52 12.90 4.68
CA ALA A 300 3.40 13.51 5.99
C ALA A 300 4.19 14.81 6.10
N GLN A 301 5.39 14.87 5.51
CA GLN A 301 6.24 16.06 5.49
C GLN A 301 5.69 17.17 4.58
N LEU A 302 5.08 16.80 3.43
CA LEU A 302 4.46 17.77 2.51
C LEU A 302 3.32 18.54 3.17
N GLY A 303 2.52 17.90 3.99
CA GLY A 303 1.41 18.53 4.73
C GLY A 303 0.30 19.13 3.85
N VAL A 304 0.30 18.85 2.55
CA VAL A 304 -0.70 19.29 1.58
C VAL A 304 -1.35 18.10 0.89
N ARG A 305 -2.54 18.31 0.31
CA ARG A 305 -3.19 17.30 -0.52
C ARG A 305 -2.35 16.98 -1.76
N SER A 306 -2.32 15.71 -2.14
CA SER A 306 -1.66 15.21 -3.34
C SER A 306 -2.54 14.13 -3.98
N VAL A 307 -2.15 13.61 -5.12
CA VAL A 307 -2.87 12.53 -5.82
C VAL A 307 -3.16 11.33 -4.90
N PHE A 308 -2.34 11.05 -3.91
CA PHE A 308 -2.59 9.98 -2.92
C PHE A 308 -3.89 10.17 -2.10
N ASN A 309 -4.47 11.36 -2.06
CA ASN A 309 -5.73 11.58 -1.37
C ASN A 309 -6.93 11.01 -2.14
N ILE A 310 -6.80 10.81 -3.45
CA ILE A 310 -7.83 10.23 -4.31
C ILE A 310 -7.52 8.79 -4.74
N LEU A 311 -6.28 8.32 -4.58
CA LEU A 311 -5.88 6.96 -4.99
C LEU A 311 -6.40 5.84 -4.07
N GLY A 312 -6.66 6.15 -2.78
CA GLY A 312 -7.11 5.14 -1.82
C GLY A 312 -8.35 4.37 -2.28
N PRO A 313 -9.46 5.04 -2.61
CA PRO A 313 -10.67 4.40 -3.13
C PRO A 313 -10.47 3.61 -4.43
N LEU A 314 -9.50 4.01 -5.27
CA LEU A 314 -9.21 3.38 -6.56
C LEU A 314 -8.42 2.07 -6.43
N ALA A 315 -7.85 1.82 -5.26
CA ALA A 315 -6.88 0.74 -5.02
C ALA A 315 -7.42 -0.39 -4.12
N ASN A 316 -8.74 -0.61 -4.11
CA ASN A 316 -9.34 -1.66 -3.30
C ASN A 316 -8.72 -3.03 -3.61
N PRO A 317 -8.16 -3.76 -2.61
CA PRO A 317 -7.48 -5.04 -2.82
C PRO A 317 -8.40 -6.19 -3.26
N ALA A 318 -9.72 -6.05 -3.11
CA ALA A 318 -10.71 -7.02 -3.61
C ALA A 318 -11.07 -6.78 -5.09
N MET A 319 -10.50 -5.76 -5.74
CA MET A 319 -10.77 -5.41 -7.15
C MET A 319 -12.28 -5.34 -7.46
N THR A 320 -13.03 -4.68 -6.59
CA THR A 320 -14.49 -4.63 -6.66
C THR A 320 -15.01 -4.09 -8.00
N ASN A 321 -16.04 -4.75 -8.53
CA ASN A 321 -16.71 -4.38 -9.77
C ASN A 321 -17.78 -3.29 -9.58
N TYR A 322 -18.14 -3.01 -8.33
CA TYR A 322 -19.18 -2.06 -7.93
C TYR A 322 -18.62 -1.12 -6.88
N ILE A 323 -18.94 0.17 -6.98
CA ILE A 323 -18.47 1.15 -6.01
C ILE A 323 -19.44 2.34 -5.89
N VAL A 324 -19.63 2.81 -4.66
CA VAL A 324 -20.10 4.18 -4.38
C VAL A 324 -18.91 4.95 -3.83
N LEU A 325 -18.46 5.94 -4.58
CA LEU A 325 -17.28 6.75 -4.28
C LEU A 325 -17.68 8.20 -4.04
N GLY A 326 -17.54 8.66 -2.81
CA GLY A 326 -17.64 10.07 -2.47
C GLY A 326 -16.33 10.82 -2.71
N VAL A 327 -16.41 12.02 -3.24
CA VAL A 327 -15.27 12.90 -3.49
C VAL A 327 -15.38 14.21 -2.69
N TYR A 328 -14.24 14.76 -2.27
CA TYR A 328 -14.21 15.97 -1.43
C TYR A 328 -14.35 17.30 -2.21
N GLU A 329 -14.34 17.26 -3.54
CA GLU A 329 -14.51 18.42 -4.43
C GLU A 329 -15.41 18.03 -5.61
N LYS A 330 -16.32 18.94 -6.02
CA LYS A 330 -17.29 18.69 -7.11
C LYS A 330 -16.58 18.42 -8.44
N GLU A 331 -15.50 19.12 -8.68
CA GLU A 331 -14.69 19.04 -9.91
C GLU A 331 -14.08 17.64 -10.11
N LEU A 332 -13.99 16.82 -9.05
CA LEU A 332 -13.49 15.44 -9.12
C LEU A 332 -14.57 14.43 -9.56
N VAL A 333 -15.85 14.78 -9.54
CA VAL A 333 -16.94 13.83 -9.83
C VAL A 333 -16.76 13.20 -11.20
N ARG A 334 -16.63 14.00 -12.25
CA ARG A 334 -16.49 13.48 -13.61
C ARG A 334 -15.12 12.83 -13.87
N PRO A 335 -13.97 13.44 -13.53
CA PRO A 335 -12.66 12.80 -13.71
C PRO A 335 -12.54 11.44 -13.02
N MET A 336 -13.08 11.29 -11.80
CA MET A 336 -13.04 10.02 -11.07
C MET A 336 -13.94 8.95 -11.72
N ALA A 337 -15.04 9.34 -12.36
CA ALA A 337 -15.84 8.42 -13.16
C ALA A 337 -15.04 7.91 -14.37
N ASP A 338 -14.38 8.79 -15.10
CA ASP A 338 -13.52 8.40 -16.23
C ASP A 338 -12.39 7.44 -15.78
N VAL A 339 -11.76 7.70 -14.64
CA VAL A 339 -10.77 6.80 -14.03
C VAL A 339 -11.37 5.44 -13.70
N MET A 340 -12.53 5.39 -13.04
CA MET A 340 -13.19 4.13 -12.70
C MET A 340 -13.54 3.29 -13.93
N LYS A 341 -14.00 3.94 -15.00
CA LYS A 341 -14.22 3.28 -16.28
C LYS A 341 -12.94 2.72 -16.88
N ASN A 342 -11.83 3.48 -16.87
CA ASN A 342 -10.52 3.03 -17.33
C ASN A 342 -9.96 1.86 -16.50
N LEU A 343 -10.33 1.77 -15.22
CA LEU A 343 -9.98 0.67 -14.32
C LEU A 343 -10.90 -0.57 -14.48
N GLY A 344 -11.91 -0.51 -15.37
CA GLY A 344 -12.78 -1.63 -15.70
C GLY A 344 -13.88 -1.91 -14.68
N VAL A 345 -14.29 -0.91 -13.88
CA VAL A 345 -15.41 -1.04 -12.94
C VAL A 345 -16.72 -1.17 -13.73
N LYS A 346 -17.57 -2.14 -13.39
CA LYS A 346 -18.83 -2.42 -14.10
C LYS A 346 -19.89 -1.37 -13.86
N ARG A 347 -20.09 -0.99 -12.59
CA ARG A 347 -21.04 0.07 -12.20
C ARG A 347 -20.49 0.88 -11.04
N ALA A 348 -20.67 2.17 -11.08
CA ALA A 348 -20.23 3.09 -10.04
C ALA A 348 -21.18 4.28 -9.90
N LEU A 349 -21.26 4.81 -8.69
CA LEU A 349 -21.77 6.16 -8.42
C LEU A 349 -20.61 6.97 -7.83
N ILE A 350 -20.20 7.99 -8.56
CA ILE A 350 -19.26 8.99 -8.05
C ILE A 350 -20.09 10.16 -7.56
N VAL A 351 -19.98 10.48 -6.28
CA VAL A 351 -20.90 11.40 -5.61
C VAL A 351 -20.20 12.53 -4.88
N TYR A 352 -20.88 13.68 -4.84
CA TYR A 352 -20.46 14.84 -4.06
C TYR A 352 -21.71 15.53 -3.51
N GLY A 353 -21.85 15.55 -2.19
CA GLY A 353 -22.88 16.36 -1.53
C GLY A 353 -22.60 17.85 -1.78
N ASP A 354 -23.57 18.56 -2.36
CA ASP A 354 -23.40 19.98 -2.73
C ASP A 354 -23.18 20.89 -1.50
N ASP A 355 -23.29 20.33 -0.30
CA ASP A 355 -22.88 20.94 0.98
C ASP A 355 -21.43 20.65 1.39
N GLY A 356 -20.66 19.97 0.55
CA GLY A 356 -19.23 19.67 0.77
C GLY A 356 -18.94 18.28 1.33
N LEU A 357 -19.93 17.38 1.39
CA LEU A 357 -19.81 16.04 1.95
C LEU A 357 -19.32 15.05 0.88
N ASP A 358 -18.38 14.17 1.23
CA ASP A 358 -17.93 13.06 0.37
C ASP A 358 -18.81 11.80 0.53
N GLU A 359 -20.12 12.00 0.63
CA GLU A 359 -21.19 11.00 0.72
C GLU A 359 -22.43 11.55 0.01
N ILE A 360 -23.47 10.73 -0.19
CA ILE A 360 -24.79 11.25 -0.59
C ILE A 360 -25.39 11.98 0.60
N SER A 361 -25.59 13.29 0.43
CA SER A 361 -26.02 14.17 1.52
C SER A 361 -27.52 14.01 1.83
N ILE A 362 -27.87 14.20 3.11
CA ILE A 362 -29.25 14.35 3.61
C ILE A 362 -29.58 15.83 3.90
N SER A 363 -28.59 16.72 3.83
CA SER A 363 -28.74 18.15 4.15
C SER A 363 -28.70 19.06 2.90
N SER A 364 -28.46 18.47 1.74
CA SER A 364 -28.38 19.16 0.46
C SER A 364 -28.63 18.17 -0.69
N THR A 365 -28.74 18.68 -1.90
CA THR A 365 -28.63 17.87 -3.12
C THR A 365 -27.24 17.24 -3.23
N THR A 366 -27.13 16.19 -4.05
CA THR A 366 -25.86 15.50 -4.33
C THR A 366 -25.64 15.41 -5.83
N SER A 367 -24.51 15.93 -6.29
CA SER A 367 -24.06 15.76 -7.68
C SER A 367 -23.55 14.33 -7.89
N VAL A 368 -24.01 13.67 -8.95
CA VAL A 368 -23.72 12.26 -9.24
C VAL A 368 -23.23 12.11 -10.67
N CYS A 369 -22.18 11.29 -10.83
CA CYS A 369 -21.79 10.71 -12.11
C CYS A 369 -21.90 9.19 -12.00
N GLU A 370 -22.86 8.61 -12.71
CA GLU A 370 -23.13 7.18 -12.72
C GLU A 370 -22.45 6.51 -13.90
N ILE A 371 -21.79 5.39 -13.63
CA ILE A 371 -21.28 4.44 -14.63
C ILE A 371 -22.18 3.22 -14.62
N ASN A 372 -22.65 2.80 -15.78
CA ASN A 372 -23.37 1.56 -15.99
C ASN A 372 -22.88 0.89 -17.29
N GLY A 373 -21.90 0.01 -17.19
CA GLY A 373 -21.17 -0.51 -18.34
C GLY A 373 -20.46 0.63 -19.12
N ASP A 374 -20.84 0.82 -20.37
CA ASP A 374 -20.27 1.89 -21.21
C ASP A 374 -20.93 3.25 -21.03
N GLU A 375 -22.11 3.29 -20.44
CA GLU A 375 -22.85 4.53 -20.24
C GLU A 375 -22.34 5.32 -19.04
N ILE A 376 -22.21 6.63 -19.21
CA ILE A 376 -21.95 7.59 -18.13
C ILE A 376 -23.10 8.60 -18.14
N LYS A 377 -23.72 8.79 -16.97
CA LYS A 377 -24.82 9.77 -16.77
C LYS A 377 -24.47 10.70 -15.63
N GLU A 378 -24.78 11.98 -15.82
CA GLU A 378 -24.66 12.97 -14.75
C GLU A 378 -26.04 13.45 -14.36
N TYR A 379 -26.34 13.49 -13.07
CA TYR A 379 -27.60 13.93 -12.52
C TYR A 379 -27.44 14.37 -11.06
N THR A 380 -28.51 14.80 -10.46
CA THR A 380 -28.58 15.24 -9.08
C THR A 380 -29.55 14.36 -8.31
N ILE A 381 -29.17 13.94 -7.11
CA ILE A 381 -30.09 13.32 -6.15
C ILE A 381 -30.58 14.42 -5.20
N ASP A 382 -31.89 14.51 -5.05
CA ASP A 382 -32.53 15.35 -4.06
C ASP A 382 -33.21 14.46 -2.99
N PRO A 383 -32.79 14.55 -1.71
CA PRO A 383 -33.42 13.76 -0.65
C PRO A 383 -34.94 13.96 -0.52
N GLU A 384 -35.43 15.14 -0.80
CA GLU A 384 -36.90 15.44 -0.71
C GLU A 384 -37.69 14.69 -1.79
N GLU A 385 -37.12 14.53 -3.00
CA GLU A 385 -37.75 13.74 -4.07
C GLU A 385 -37.81 12.24 -3.72
N LEU A 386 -36.95 11.78 -2.82
CA LEU A 386 -36.96 10.41 -2.27
C LEU A 386 -37.87 10.27 -1.03
N GLY A 387 -38.58 11.34 -0.64
CA GLY A 387 -39.47 11.34 0.52
C GLY A 387 -38.75 11.47 1.87
N LEU A 388 -37.50 11.89 1.87
CA LEU A 388 -36.72 12.18 3.07
C LEU A 388 -36.90 13.68 3.44
N THR A 389 -36.69 13.96 4.73
CA THR A 389 -36.71 15.34 5.22
C THR A 389 -35.28 15.88 5.25
N LEU A 390 -35.05 17.08 4.69
CA LEU A 390 -33.75 17.73 4.76
C LEU A 390 -33.32 17.94 6.22
N ALA A 391 -32.17 17.49 6.56
CA ALA A 391 -31.52 17.68 7.84
C ALA A 391 -30.57 18.90 7.83
N LYS A 392 -30.04 19.26 8.97
CA LYS A 392 -28.95 20.22 9.08
C LYS A 392 -27.61 19.47 9.12
N LYS A 393 -26.53 20.13 8.69
CA LYS A 393 -25.18 19.55 8.78
C LYS A 393 -24.82 19.11 10.21
N GLU A 394 -25.26 19.86 11.20
CA GLU A 394 -25.01 19.58 12.62
C GLU A 394 -25.66 18.26 13.07
N ASP A 395 -26.75 17.83 12.43
CA ASP A 395 -27.49 16.62 12.80
C ASP A 395 -26.72 15.34 12.43
N ILE A 396 -25.73 15.40 11.55
CA ILE A 396 -24.91 14.27 11.09
C ILE A 396 -23.48 14.29 11.64
N VAL A 397 -23.15 15.24 12.51
CA VAL A 397 -21.81 15.34 13.11
C VAL A 397 -21.50 14.12 13.96
N GLY A 398 -20.28 13.62 13.84
CA GLY A 398 -19.71 12.56 14.63
C GLY A 398 -18.82 13.06 15.77
N GLY A 399 -18.14 12.13 16.41
CA GLY A 399 -17.23 12.37 17.51
C GLY A 399 -15.98 11.51 17.45
N THR A 400 -15.53 11.08 18.62
CA THR A 400 -14.45 10.09 18.78
C THR A 400 -14.87 8.72 18.22
N ALA A 401 -13.93 7.80 18.11
CA ALA A 401 -14.22 6.44 17.67
C ALA A 401 -15.28 5.74 18.54
N ASP A 402 -15.21 5.90 19.85
CA ASP A 402 -16.18 5.33 20.79
C ASP A 402 -17.56 5.96 20.64
N GLU A 403 -17.65 7.28 20.48
CA GLU A 403 -18.91 7.98 20.25
C GLU A 403 -19.54 7.53 18.92
N ASN A 404 -18.75 7.41 17.86
CA ASN A 404 -19.22 6.94 16.55
C ASN A 404 -19.63 5.46 16.58
N ALA A 405 -18.96 4.63 17.39
CA ALA A 405 -19.37 3.24 17.61
C ALA A 405 -20.75 3.15 18.29
N ILE A 406 -21.06 4.06 19.23
CA ILE A 406 -22.38 4.15 19.86
C ILE A 406 -23.42 4.57 18.82
N ILE A 407 -23.15 5.62 18.03
CA ILE A 407 -24.02 6.08 16.95
C ILE A 407 -24.34 4.92 15.99
N THR A 408 -23.31 4.21 15.51
CA THR A 408 -23.46 3.05 14.65
C THR A 408 -24.38 1.98 15.26
N LYS A 409 -24.12 1.60 16.53
CA LYS A 409 -24.96 0.61 17.26
C LYS A 409 -26.42 1.07 17.39
N ASP A 410 -26.63 2.34 17.71
CA ASP A 410 -27.97 2.87 17.91
C ASP A 410 -28.76 2.93 16.59
N ILE A 411 -28.10 3.24 15.46
CA ILE A 411 -28.70 3.13 14.13
C ILE A 411 -29.06 1.68 13.82
N LEU A 412 -28.10 0.75 13.94
CA LEU A 412 -28.30 -0.66 13.56
C LEU A 412 -29.31 -1.38 14.47
N THR A 413 -29.48 -0.93 15.72
CA THR A 413 -30.50 -1.49 16.66
C THR A 413 -31.84 -0.77 16.61
N GLY A 414 -31.99 0.24 15.74
CA GLY A 414 -33.24 1.01 15.57
C GLY A 414 -33.55 2.00 16.68
N LYS A 415 -32.60 2.33 17.56
CA LYS A 415 -32.76 3.36 18.58
C LYS A 415 -32.65 4.78 18.01
N GLU A 416 -31.75 4.97 17.06
CA GLU A 416 -31.61 6.21 16.28
C GLU A 416 -32.57 6.17 15.08
N GLN A 417 -33.44 7.17 14.95
CA GLN A 417 -34.52 7.25 13.95
C GLN A 417 -34.48 8.56 13.13
N GLY A 418 -33.51 9.43 13.41
CA GLY A 418 -33.42 10.74 12.76
C GLY A 418 -32.46 10.78 11.57
N ALA A 419 -31.91 11.96 11.32
CA ALA A 419 -31.03 12.26 10.19
C ALA A 419 -29.85 11.29 10.01
N LYS A 420 -29.27 10.82 11.13
CA LYS A 420 -28.14 9.85 11.09
C LYS A 420 -28.57 8.50 10.52
N ARG A 421 -29.76 8.01 10.85
CA ARG A 421 -30.32 6.79 10.25
C ARG A 421 -30.64 7.03 8.78
N ASP A 422 -31.27 8.12 8.45
CA ASP A 422 -31.77 8.40 7.10
C ASP A 422 -30.63 8.56 6.10
N ILE A 423 -29.52 9.22 6.46
CA ILE A 423 -28.34 9.31 5.58
C ILE A 423 -27.67 7.93 5.37
N VAL A 424 -27.66 7.06 6.39
CA VAL A 424 -27.16 5.68 6.25
C VAL A 424 -28.03 4.88 5.29
N LEU A 425 -29.36 4.99 5.39
CA LEU A 425 -30.29 4.31 4.50
C LEU A 425 -30.17 4.83 3.06
N LEU A 426 -29.97 6.14 2.88
CA LEU A 426 -29.77 6.76 1.58
C LEU A 426 -28.51 6.24 0.90
N ASN A 427 -27.39 6.24 1.59
CA ASN A 427 -26.10 5.74 1.07
C ASN A 427 -26.11 4.21 0.86
N ALA A 428 -26.73 3.45 1.77
CA ALA A 428 -26.89 2.00 1.60
C ALA A 428 -27.82 1.67 0.41
N GLY A 429 -28.92 2.40 0.25
CA GLY A 429 -29.82 2.25 -0.89
C GLY A 429 -29.14 2.52 -2.23
N ALA A 430 -28.32 3.57 -2.30
CA ALA A 430 -27.53 3.87 -3.49
C ALA A 430 -26.51 2.74 -3.81
N ALA A 431 -25.90 2.17 -2.80
CA ALA A 431 -24.99 1.04 -2.98
C ALA A 431 -25.73 -0.22 -3.49
N LEU A 432 -26.90 -0.52 -2.93
CA LEU A 432 -27.75 -1.62 -3.42
C LEU A 432 -28.23 -1.39 -4.85
N TYR A 433 -28.61 -0.17 -5.20
CA TYR A 433 -28.92 0.22 -6.59
C TYR A 433 -27.74 0.00 -7.53
N THR A 434 -26.53 0.28 -7.08
CA THR A 434 -25.30 0.12 -7.88
C THR A 434 -25.02 -1.34 -8.18
N ILE A 435 -25.34 -2.26 -7.30
CA ILE A 435 -25.19 -3.70 -7.53
C ILE A 435 -26.27 -4.23 -8.51
N GLY A 436 -27.48 -3.80 -8.43
CA GLY A 436 -28.62 -4.18 -9.28
C GLY A 436 -29.76 -4.78 -8.52
#